data_d9c59439ecb43d07e6f87737627a9c42
#
_entry.id   d9c59439ecb43d07e6f87737627a9c42
#
_cell.length_a   1.000
_cell.length_b   1.000
_cell.length_c   1.000
_cell.angle_alpha   90.00
_cell.angle_beta   90.00
_cell.angle_gamma   90.00
#
_symmetry.space_group_name_H-M   'P 1'
#
loop_
_entity.id
_entity.type
_entity.pdbx_description
1 polymer ?
#
loop_
_entity_poly.entity_id
_entity_poly.type
_entity_poly.pdbx_seq_one_letter_code
_entity_poly.pdbx_strand_id
1 'polypeptide(L)'
;VVRLAPNTLGRTLAGTLTLTAATPVLRPVEVHFFQFPHHNVDYPIAQYDDATESTVFVENYRAADTKAYLRFTLYDRDTPSHRLTSDASWLTVPDSLAQPGPGRHQVTLTMQPNLNLPARTAHLTLTTGSVTTRIAITQRGATTGSGTSAVR
;
A
#
# COMPACT_ATOMS: atom_id res chain seq x y z
N VAL A 1 2.93 4.92 -33.51
CA VAL A 1 3.36 4.97 -32.10
C VAL A 1 2.11 5.13 -31.24
N VAL A 2 1.86 4.19 -30.34
CA VAL A 2 0.79 4.29 -29.33
C VAL A 2 1.38 4.95 -28.10
N ARG A 3 0.75 6.00 -27.60
CA ARG A 3 1.12 6.67 -26.34
C ARG A 3 0.00 6.47 -25.35
N LEU A 4 0.34 6.04 -24.14
CA LEU A 4 -0.58 5.93 -23.03
C LEU A 4 -0.43 7.16 -22.13
N ALA A 5 -1.54 7.66 -21.62
CA ALA A 5 -1.51 8.65 -20.54
C ALA A 5 -0.96 8.00 -19.26
N PRO A 6 -0.30 8.74 -18.36
CA PRO A 6 0.13 8.21 -17.08
C PRO A 6 -1.03 7.60 -16.29
N ASN A 7 -0.80 6.45 -15.66
CA ASN A 7 -1.78 5.85 -14.78
C ASN A 7 -1.76 6.56 -13.42
N THR A 8 -2.68 7.48 -13.22
CA THR A 8 -2.83 8.24 -11.97
C THR A 8 -3.79 7.55 -10.98
N LEU A 9 -4.37 6.42 -11.36
CA LEU A 9 -5.24 5.63 -10.51
C LEU A 9 -4.38 4.64 -9.71
N GLY A 10 -4.62 4.48 -8.44
CA GLY A 10 -3.86 3.57 -7.58
C GLY A 10 -4.06 2.06 -7.88
N ARG A 11 -4.49 1.71 -9.11
CA ARG A 11 -4.76 0.34 -9.54
C ARG A 11 -4.20 0.06 -10.93
N THR A 12 -3.94 -1.20 -11.24
CA THR A 12 -3.55 -1.63 -12.60
C THR A 12 -4.71 -1.41 -13.57
N LEU A 13 -4.41 -0.78 -14.70
CA LEU A 13 -5.33 -0.63 -15.82
C LEU A 13 -5.02 -1.70 -16.86
N ALA A 14 -6.06 -2.27 -17.45
CA ALA A 14 -5.96 -3.18 -18.58
C ALA A 14 -6.60 -2.55 -19.80
N GLY A 15 -6.06 -2.80 -20.98
CA GLY A 15 -6.60 -2.34 -22.24
C GLY A 15 -6.33 -3.31 -23.37
N THR A 16 -7.10 -3.18 -24.44
CA THR A 16 -6.91 -3.94 -25.68
C THR A 16 -6.83 -2.97 -26.83
N LEU A 17 -5.82 -3.13 -27.67
CA LEU A 17 -5.66 -2.44 -28.93
C LEU A 17 -5.95 -3.43 -30.06
N THR A 18 -6.94 -3.13 -30.90
CA THR A 18 -7.25 -3.94 -32.07
C THR A 18 -6.64 -3.29 -33.31
N LEU A 19 -5.77 -4.03 -33.97
CA LEU A 19 -5.18 -3.61 -35.26
C LEU A 19 -5.98 -4.27 -36.38
N THR A 20 -6.62 -3.44 -37.21
CA THR A 20 -7.35 -3.90 -38.39
C THR A 20 -6.63 -3.45 -39.65
N ALA A 21 -6.51 -4.34 -40.62
CA ALA A 21 -5.98 -3.97 -41.92
C ALA A 21 -7.12 -3.42 -42.82
N ALA A 22 -6.76 -2.50 -43.71
CA ALA A 22 -7.70 -1.95 -44.69
C ALA A 22 -8.15 -2.97 -45.75
N THR A 23 -7.45 -4.10 -45.86
CA THR A 23 -7.78 -5.18 -46.80
C THR A 23 -8.41 -6.35 -46.04
N PRO A 24 -9.55 -6.92 -46.54
CA PRO A 24 -10.30 -7.95 -45.81
C PRO A 24 -9.59 -9.30 -45.66
N VAL A 25 -8.38 -9.46 -46.18
CA VAL A 25 -7.63 -10.73 -46.16
C VAL A 25 -6.89 -10.98 -44.85
N LEU A 26 -6.65 -9.94 -44.06
CA LEU A 26 -5.92 -10.07 -42.78
C LEU A 26 -6.90 -10.01 -41.61
N ARG A 27 -6.77 -11.01 -40.73
CA ARG A 27 -7.54 -11.02 -39.47
C ARG A 27 -7.08 -9.89 -38.56
N PRO A 28 -8.00 -9.27 -37.82
CA PRO A 28 -7.64 -8.32 -36.78
C PRO A 28 -6.68 -8.96 -35.76
N VAL A 29 -5.70 -8.19 -35.32
CA VAL A 29 -4.79 -8.60 -34.25
C VAL A 29 -5.13 -7.80 -33.00
N GLU A 30 -5.38 -8.50 -31.89
CA GLU A 30 -5.60 -7.90 -30.60
C GLU A 30 -4.31 -7.92 -29.79
N VAL A 31 -3.94 -6.78 -29.26
CA VAL A 31 -2.81 -6.62 -28.34
C VAL A 31 -3.37 -6.20 -27.00
N HIS A 32 -3.23 -7.08 -26.02
CA HIS A 32 -3.58 -6.79 -24.64
C HIS A 32 -2.40 -6.13 -23.93
N PHE A 33 -2.66 -5.09 -23.17
CA PHE A 33 -1.63 -4.43 -22.38
C PHE A 33 -2.14 -4.12 -20.99
N PHE A 34 -1.18 -4.03 -20.06
CA PHE A 34 -1.43 -3.65 -18.68
C PHE A 34 -0.56 -2.45 -18.33
N GLN A 35 -1.16 -1.47 -17.68
CA GLN A 35 -0.45 -0.32 -17.16
C GLN A 35 -0.52 -0.35 -15.64
N PHE A 36 0.63 -0.55 -15.01
CA PHE A 36 0.74 -0.56 -13.56
C PHE A 36 0.60 0.86 -13.00
N PRO A 37 0.12 1.02 -11.76
CA PRO A 37 0.18 2.30 -11.06
C PRO A 37 1.66 2.67 -10.78
N HIS A 38 1.91 3.90 -10.34
CA HIS A 38 3.27 4.33 -9.96
C HIS A 38 3.86 3.49 -8.81
N HIS A 39 3.00 2.96 -7.95
CA HIS A 39 3.40 2.03 -6.90
C HIS A 39 2.33 0.98 -6.64
N ASN A 40 2.73 -0.11 -6.01
CA ASN A 40 1.85 -1.13 -5.47
C ASN A 40 2.28 -1.48 -4.06
N VAL A 41 1.32 -1.64 -3.15
CA VAL A 41 1.56 -2.18 -1.82
C VAL A 41 1.33 -3.68 -1.87
N ASP A 42 2.41 -4.45 -1.68
CA ASP A 42 2.38 -5.90 -1.86
C ASP A 42 1.80 -6.64 -0.65
N TYR A 43 1.77 -5.99 0.50
CA TYR A 43 1.29 -6.55 1.76
C TYR A 43 0.99 -5.41 2.74
N PRO A 44 -0.07 -5.38 3.44
CA PRO A 44 -1.01 -6.37 3.97
C PRO A 44 -2.30 -6.54 3.14
N ILE A 45 -3.25 -7.33 3.68
CA ILE A 45 -4.53 -7.64 3.04
C ILE A 45 -5.24 -6.35 2.64
N ALA A 46 -5.42 -6.17 1.35
CA ALA A 46 -6.17 -5.05 0.82
C ALA A 46 -7.67 -5.25 1.05
N GLN A 47 -8.33 -4.25 1.61
CA GLN A 47 -9.78 -4.15 1.63
C GLN A 47 -10.18 -3.02 0.69
N TYR A 48 -11.11 -3.28 -0.19
CA TYR A 48 -11.68 -2.24 -1.04
C TYR A 48 -12.74 -1.47 -0.23
N ASP A 49 -12.62 -0.17 -0.20
CA ASP A 49 -13.61 0.71 0.41
C ASP A 49 -14.50 1.29 -0.68
N ASP A 50 -15.72 0.77 -0.79
CA ASP A 50 -16.70 1.21 -1.78
C ASP A 50 -17.12 2.68 -1.59
N ALA A 51 -17.01 3.21 -0.39
CA ALA A 51 -17.42 4.60 -0.10
C ALA A 51 -16.41 5.63 -0.62
N THR A 52 -15.13 5.25 -0.70
CA THR A 52 -14.04 6.13 -1.17
C THR A 52 -13.47 5.71 -2.52
N GLU A 53 -13.99 4.63 -3.11
CA GLU A 53 -13.45 4.00 -4.33
C GLU A 53 -11.93 3.73 -4.25
N SER A 54 -11.43 3.50 -3.04
CA SER A 54 -10.01 3.33 -2.78
C SER A 54 -9.72 1.96 -2.15
N THR A 55 -8.51 1.48 -2.36
CA THR A 55 -8.02 0.29 -1.67
C THR A 55 -7.45 0.70 -0.33
N VAL A 56 -8.06 0.22 0.75
CA VAL A 56 -7.55 0.40 2.11
C VAL A 56 -6.78 -0.84 2.52
N PHE A 57 -5.53 -0.65 2.95
CA PHE A 57 -4.69 -1.71 3.47
C PHE A 57 -4.73 -1.67 4.99
N VAL A 58 -4.98 -2.82 5.62
CA VAL A 58 -5.13 -2.91 7.07
C VAL A 58 -4.22 -4.00 7.62
N GLU A 59 -3.37 -3.65 8.57
CA GLU A 59 -2.61 -4.62 9.37
C GLU A 59 -2.93 -4.51 10.86
N ASN A 60 -2.93 -5.67 11.54
CA ASN A 60 -3.25 -5.75 12.96
C ASN A 60 -2.07 -6.30 13.74
N TYR A 61 -1.61 -5.54 14.73
CA TYR A 61 -0.51 -5.88 15.61
C TYR A 61 -0.97 -6.08 17.05
N ARG A 62 -0.20 -6.85 17.83
CA ARG A 62 -0.44 -7.05 19.26
C ARG A 62 0.01 -5.83 20.05
N ALA A 63 -0.48 -5.70 21.28
CA ALA A 63 -0.12 -4.60 22.16
C ALA A 63 1.40 -4.49 22.43
N ALA A 64 2.09 -5.63 22.54
CA ALA A 64 3.52 -5.69 22.83
C ALA A 64 4.42 -5.61 21.60
N ASP A 65 3.87 -5.63 20.39
CA ASP A 65 4.68 -5.58 19.18
C ASP A 65 5.40 -4.24 19.07
N THR A 66 6.69 -4.29 18.75
CA THR A 66 7.56 -3.12 18.59
C THR A 66 7.97 -2.88 17.15
N LYS A 67 7.57 -3.76 16.24
CA LYS A 67 7.90 -3.68 14.81
C LYS A 67 6.67 -3.95 13.96
N ALA A 68 6.55 -3.19 12.88
CA ALA A 68 5.64 -3.44 11.78
C ALA A 68 6.42 -3.60 10.48
N TYR A 69 5.86 -4.31 9.52
CA TYR A 69 6.53 -4.57 8.24
C TYR A 69 5.63 -4.09 7.12
N LEU A 70 6.21 -3.35 6.18
CA LEU A 70 5.55 -2.91 4.97
C LEU A 70 6.34 -3.40 3.76
N ARG A 71 5.65 -3.95 2.77
CA ARG A 71 6.24 -4.28 1.47
C ARG A 71 5.52 -3.51 0.39
N PHE A 72 6.28 -2.89 -0.50
CA PHE A 72 5.74 -2.18 -1.65
C PHE A 72 6.75 -2.17 -2.80
N THR A 73 6.23 -1.94 -4.00
CA THR A 73 7.02 -1.82 -5.22
C THR A 73 6.79 -0.46 -5.83
N LEU A 74 7.86 0.22 -6.20
CA LEU A 74 7.84 1.49 -6.93
C LEU A 74 8.27 1.20 -8.37
N TYR A 75 7.42 1.50 -9.34
CA TYR A 75 7.64 1.13 -10.74
C TYR A 75 8.35 2.21 -11.55
N ASP A 76 8.21 3.47 -11.17
CA ASP A 76 8.72 4.59 -11.95
C ASP A 76 10.17 4.91 -11.64
N ARG A 77 11.00 4.95 -12.69
CA ARG A 77 12.40 5.41 -12.63
C ARG A 77 12.52 6.92 -12.80
N ASP A 78 11.56 7.53 -13.46
CA ASP A 78 11.61 8.93 -13.91
C ASP A 78 10.68 9.86 -13.10
N THR A 79 10.00 9.32 -12.08
CA THR A 79 9.08 10.12 -11.26
C THR A 79 9.76 10.85 -10.13
N PRO A 80 9.30 12.08 -9.86
CA PRO A 80 9.77 12.83 -8.71
C PRO A 80 9.36 12.14 -7.40
N SER A 81 10.28 12.12 -6.47
CA SER A 81 10.13 11.83 -5.03
C SER A 81 8.98 10.92 -4.60
N HIS A 82 9.33 9.68 -4.30
CA HIS A 82 8.48 8.80 -3.48
C HIS A 82 8.62 9.22 -2.01
N ARG A 83 7.52 9.25 -1.29
CA ARG A 83 7.52 9.63 0.12
C ARG A 83 6.65 8.67 0.93
N LEU A 84 7.20 8.17 2.02
CA LEU A 84 6.48 7.40 3.02
C LEU A 84 6.46 8.17 4.33
N THR A 85 5.26 8.37 4.90
CA THR A 85 5.06 9.08 6.17
C THR A 85 4.10 8.34 7.08
N SER A 86 4.17 8.63 8.38
CA SER A 86 3.21 8.20 9.39
C SER A 86 2.51 9.42 9.99
N ASP A 87 1.21 9.30 10.29
CA ASP A 87 0.43 10.35 10.97
C ASP A 87 0.49 10.22 12.51
N ALA A 88 1.21 9.22 13.03
CA ALA A 88 1.28 8.97 14.47
C ALA A 88 2.72 8.83 14.96
N SER A 89 3.03 9.48 16.08
CA SER A 89 4.37 9.46 16.68
C SER A 89 4.79 8.09 17.25
N TRP A 90 3.83 7.20 17.51
CA TRP A 90 4.10 5.85 18.01
C TRP A 90 4.47 4.86 16.90
N LEU A 91 4.33 5.23 15.63
CA LEU A 91 4.69 4.45 14.45
C LEU A 91 5.68 5.26 13.62
N THR A 92 6.94 4.88 13.64
CA THR A 92 8.03 5.64 13.02
C THR A 92 8.51 4.97 11.73
N VAL A 93 8.62 5.77 10.68
CA VAL A 93 9.26 5.40 9.41
C VAL A 93 10.75 5.72 9.54
N PRO A 94 11.67 4.79 9.18
CA PRO A 94 13.11 5.08 9.17
C PRO A 94 13.46 6.19 8.18
N ASP A 95 14.40 7.06 8.55
CA ASP A 95 14.84 8.21 7.72
C ASP A 95 15.37 7.79 6.34
N SER A 96 16.04 6.63 6.25
CA SER A 96 16.53 6.07 4.98
C SER A 96 15.43 5.72 3.99
N LEU A 97 14.17 5.69 4.43
CA LEU A 97 12.98 5.35 3.62
C LEU A 97 11.99 6.50 3.52
N ALA A 98 12.34 7.66 4.05
CA ALA A 98 11.53 8.86 3.86
C ALA A 98 11.39 9.21 2.36
N GLN A 99 12.40 8.84 1.54
CA GLN A 99 12.38 9.02 0.08
C GLN A 99 12.99 7.78 -0.62
N PRO A 100 12.26 6.66 -0.72
CA PRO A 100 12.77 5.47 -1.37
C PRO A 100 12.87 5.67 -2.89
N GLY A 101 13.90 5.09 -3.52
CA GLY A 101 14.02 5.01 -4.97
C GLY A 101 13.14 3.93 -5.59
N PRO A 102 13.15 3.77 -6.94
CA PRO A 102 12.39 2.72 -7.62
C PRO A 102 12.87 1.32 -7.25
N GLY A 103 11.96 0.33 -7.31
CA GLY A 103 12.23 -1.07 -7.00
C GLY A 103 11.32 -1.63 -5.91
N ARG A 104 11.64 -2.84 -5.45
CA ARG A 104 10.95 -3.50 -4.33
C ARG A 104 11.56 -3.06 -3.01
N HIS A 105 10.70 -2.72 -2.06
CA HIS A 105 11.08 -2.31 -0.72
C HIS A 105 10.41 -3.20 0.32
N GLN A 106 11.18 -3.59 1.32
CA GLN A 106 10.68 -4.13 2.57
C GLN A 106 11.16 -3.23 3.70
N VAL A 107 10.22 -2.65 4.39
CA VAL A 107 10.46 -1.65 5.41
C VAL A 107 10.12 -2.24 6.76
N THR A 108 11.02 -2.10 7.73
CA THR A 108 10.71 -2.35 9.13
C THR A 108 10.41 -1.00 9.78
N LEU A 109 9.18 -0.84 10.21
CA LEU A 109 8.72 0.32 10.96
C LEU A 109 8.92 0.06 12.44
N THR A 110 9.24 1.07 13.22
CA THR A 110 9.31 0.98 14.67
C THR A 110 7.99 1.40 15.28
N MET A 111 7.47 0.56 16.18
CA MET A 111 6.26 0.84 16.96
C MET A 111 6.58 0.95 18.44
N GLN A 112 5.95 1.86 19.13
CA GLN A 112 5.90 1.86 20.59
C GLN A 112 4.86 0.82 21.05
N PRO A 113 5.13 0.03 22.11
CA PRO A 113 4.13 -0.86 22.68
C PRO A 113 2.88 -0.10 23.12
N ASN A 114 1.70 -0.66 22.90
CA ASN A 114 0.43 -0.12 23.37
C ASN A 114 0.00 -0.83 24.66
N LEU A 115 0.63 -0.45 25.75
CA LEU A 115 0.36 -1.05 27.07
C LEU A 115 -0.92 -0.51 27.73
N ASN A 116 -1.54 0.49 27.10
CA ASN A 116 -2.80 1.07 27.52
C ASN A 116 -3.94 0.63 26.60
N LEU A 117 -5.13 0.51 27.15
CA LEU A 117 -6.36 0.36 26.38
C LEU A 117 -6.89 1.76 26.01
N PRO A 118 -7.54 1.95 24.86
CA PRO A 118 -7.98 0.99 23.84
C PRO A 118 -6.95 0.71 22.74
N ALA A 119 -7.33 -0.09 21.72
CA ALA A 119 -6.60 -0.23 20.49
C ALA A 119 -6.41 1.13 19.80
N ARG A 120 -5.30 1.29 19.07
CA ARG A 120 -4.98 2.53 18.34
C ARG A 120 -4.68 2.24 16.88
N THR A 121 -4.98 3.20 16.02
CA THR A 121 -4.71 3.11 14.59
C THR A 121 -3.88 4.31 14.15
N ALA A 122 -2.88 4.04 13.33
CA ALA A 122 -2.11 5.05 12.60
C ALA A 122 -2.25 4.79 11.10
N HIS A 123 -1.99 5.81 10.29
CA HIS A 123 -1.95 5.66 8.85
C HIS A 123 -0.55 5.97 8.33
N LEU A 124 -0.05 5.02 7.55
CA LEU A 124 1.06 5.28 6.65
C LEU A 124 0.52 5.85 5.36
N THR A 125 1.20 6.83 4.83
CA THR A 125 0.88 7.44 3.54
C THR A 125 2.08 7.28 2.61
N LEU A 126 1.90 6.49 1.54
CA LEU A 126 2.86 6.36 0.45
C LEU A 126 2.40 7.24 -0.69
N THR A 127 3.18 8.25 -1.03
CA THR A 127 2.92 9.19 -2.13
C THR A 127 3.96 9.01 -3.22
N THR A 128 3.50 8.95 -4.47
CA THR A 128 4.35 8.88 -5.66
C THR A 128 3.75 9.80 -6.72
N GLY A 129 4.39 10.92 -6.98
CA GLY A 129 3.82 11.95 -7.84
C GLY A 129 2.45 12.41 -7.30
N SER A 130 1.40 12.24 -8.09
CA SER A 130 0.01 12.56 -7.71
C SER A 130 -0.75 11.40 -7.06
N VAL A 131 -0.16 10.20 -7.03
CA VAL A 131 -0.83 9.01 -6.48
C VAL A 131 -0.48 8.84 -5.00
N THR A 132 -1.51 8.67 -4.19
CA THR A 132 -1.38 8.48 -2.75
C THR A 132 -2.11 7.22 -2.32
N THR A 133 -1.43 6.35 -1.58
CA THR A 133 -2.01 5.17 -0.96
C THR A 133 -1.93 5.30 0.55
N ARG A 134 -3.03 5.07 1.23
CA ARG A 134 -3.13 5.12 2.68
C ARG A 134 -3.26 3.71 3.24
N ILE A 135 -2.46 3.39 4.26
CA ILE A 135 -2.36 2.07 4.87
C ILE A 135 -2.65 2.22 6.36
N ALA A 136 -3.71 1.59 6.84
CA ALA A 136 -4.07 1.62 8.26
C ALA A 136 -3.28 0.55 9.02
N ILE A 137 -2.57 0.95 10.06
CA ILE A 137 -1.84 0.08 10.99
C ILE A 137 -2.56 0.15 12.34
N THR A 138 -3.17 -0.94 12.73
CA THR A 138 -3.88 -1.05 14.01
C THR A 138 -3.08 -1.86 15.01
N GLN A 139 -2.86 -1.31 16.19
CA GLN A 139 -2.24 -2.01 17.31
C GLN A 139 -3.26 -2.19 18.42
N ARG A 140 -3.45 -3.44 18.84
CA ARG A 140 -4.34 -3.76 19.93
C ARG A 140 -3.83 -3.15 21.25
N GLY A 141 -4.71 -2.85 22.18
CA GLY A 141 -4.36 -2.54 23.54
C GLY A 141 -4.03 -3.80 24.32
N ALA A 142 -3.31 -3.65 25.45
CA ALA A 142 -3.10 -4.74 26.38
C ALA A 142 -4.44 -5.14 27.01
N THR A 143 -4.79 -6.41 26.97
CA THR A 143 -5.89 -6.94 27.77
C THR A 143 -5.42 -7.03 29.23
N THR A 144 -6.06 -6.30 30.14
CA THR A 144 -5.93 -6.62 31.57
C THR A 144 -6.51 -8.01 31.77
N GLY A 145 -5.62 -8.99 31.89
CA GLY A 145 -6.02 -10.36 32.22
C GLY A 145 -6.69 -10.36 33.60
N SER A 146 -8.02 -10.31 33.61
CA SER A 146 -8.81 -10.66 34.78
C SER A 146 -8.79 -12.20 34.90
N GLY A 147 -7.67 -12.73 35.34
CA GLY A 147 -7.49 -14.15 35.65
C GLY A 147 -7.38 -14.35 37.13
N THR A 148 -8.43 -14.03 37.88
CA THR A 148 -8.59 -14.57 39.23
C THR A 148 -9.14 -15.97 39.11
N SER A 149 -8.28 -16.95 38.86
CA SER A 149 -8.63 -18.37 39.12
C SER A 149 -8.63 -18.55 40.62
N ALA A 150 -9.77 -18.41 41.23
CA ALA A 150 -9.96 -18.88 42.59
C ALA A 150 -9.99 -20.42 42.52
N VAL A 151 -8.87 -21.04 42.89
CA VAL A 151 -8.82 -22.46 43.23
C VAL A 151 -9.47 -22.57 44.59
N ARG A 152 -10.58 -23.27 44.65
CA ARG A 152 -11.12 -23.87 45.88
C ARG A 152 -10.75 -25.32 45.95
#